data_fe121abc089f93d9abd14cb73ccf5bd1
#
_entry.id   fe121abc089f93d9abd14cb73ccf5bd1
#
_cell.length_a   1.000
_cell.length_b   1.000
_cell.length_c   1.000
_cell.angle_alpha   90.00
_cell.angle_beta   90.00
_cell.angle_gamma   90.00
#
_symmetry.space_group_name_H-M   'P 1'
#
loop_
_entity.id
_entity.type
_entity.pdbx_description
1 polymer ?
#
loop_
_entity_poly.entity_id
_entity_poly.type
_entity_poly.pdbx_seq_one_letter_code
_entity_poly.pdbx_strand_id
1 'polypeptide(L)'
;MNHQAYSRRGWGQLLGCMTMLAFAGCATRPDPGSRSSNSSRTGSDIALFALSLLDMPYVSGGRGPATGFDCSGLVSHVNLQAAGMQLRGNAASMARAARPVDLANLQSGDLLFFNTLGYSFSHVGIYVSDGRFVHASNPRTGVRTDRLDSKYYAARFEGAKRVLS
;
A
#
# COMPACT_ATOMS: atom_id res chain seq x y z
N MET A 1 -83.99 -42.46 -5.04
CA MET A 1 -84.45 -42.21 -3.68
C MET A 1 -83.58 -41.11 -3.13
N ASN A 2 -84.21 -39.98 -3.06
CA ASN A 2 -84.25 -39.01 -1.94
C ASN A 2 -82.91 -38.50 -1.48
N HIS A 3 -82.79 -37.26 -1.44
CA HIS A 3 -83.38 -36.03 -1.02
C HIS A 3 -82.25 -35.14 -0.48
N GLN A 4 -82.17 -33.92 -1.06
CA GLN A 4 -82.41 -32.68 -0.35
C GLN A 4 -81.36 -32.36 0.72
N ALA A 5 -80.91 -31.16 0.94
CA ALA A 5 -81.25 -29.79 0.49
C ALA A 5 -80.23 -28.86 1.12
N TYR A 6 -79.91 -27.73 0.45
CA TYR A 6 -80.05 -26.37 0.88
C TYR A 6 -79.26 -25.89 2.13
N SER A 7 -78.40 -24.92 2.01
CA SER A 7 -78.53 -23.57 2.57
C SER A 7 -77.22 -22.76 2.52
N ARG A 8 -77.16 -21.79 1.71
CA ARG A 8 -77.06 -20.35 1.91
C ARG A 8 -76.08 -19.79 2.96
N ARG A 9 -75.32 -18.87 2.45
CA ARG A 9 -74.92 -17.57 3.02
C ARG A 9 -73.70 -17.52 3.93
N GLY A 10 -72.77 -16.72 3.47
CA GLY A 10 -71.69 -16.16 4.29
C GLY A 10 -70.72 -15.33 3.44
N TRP A 11 -71.13 -14.13 3.14
CA TRP A 11 -70.22 -13.09 2.61
C TRP A 11 -69.17 -12.77 3.69
N GLY A 12 -67.92 -12.82 3.32
CA GLY A 12 -66.83 -12.30 4.14
C GLY A 12 -65.71 -11.86 3.22
N GLN A 13 -65.84 -10.63 2.70
CA GLN A 13 -64.72 -9.94 2.08
C GLN A 13 -63.71 -9.58 3.18
N LEU A 14 -62.59 -10.20 3.21
CA LEU A 14 -61.44 -9.73 3.94
C LEU A 14 -60.40 -9.22 2.93
N LEU A 15 -60.35 -7.92 2.81
CA LEU A 15 -59.26 -7.17 2.18
C LEU A 15 -57.97 -7.48 2.93
N GLY A 16 -57.16 -8.35 2.37
CA GLY A 16 -55.77 -8.57 2.79
C GLY A 16 -54.91 -7.39 2.31
N CYS A 17 -54.66 -6.47 3.21
CA CYS A 17 -53.71 -5.37 2.99
C CYS A 17 -52.30 -5.97 2.89
N MET A 18 -51.84 -6.13 1.66
CA MET A 18 -50.48 -6.60 1.35
C MET A 18 -49.51 -5.43 1.50
N THR A 19 -48.99 -5.23 2.71
CA THR A 19 -47.95 -4.26 2.99
C THR A 19 -46.67 -4.71 2.31
N MET A 20 -46.35 -4.14 1.15
CA MET A 20 -45.02 -4.21 0.56
C MET A 20 -44.03 -3.47 1.47
N LEU A 21 -43.24 -4.19 2.24
CA LEU A 21 -42.01 -3.65 2.84
C LEU A 21 -41.00 -3.40 1.71
N ALA A 22 -40.90 -2.14 1.30
CA ALA A 22 -39.79 -1.70 0.47
C ALA A 22 -38.52 -1.75 1.33
N PHE A 23 -37.68 -2.78 1.14
CA PHE A 23 -36.30 -2.77 1.62
C PHE A 23 -35.55 -1.69 0.83
N ALA A 24 -35.47 -0.49 1.40
CA ALA A 24 -34.51 0.51 0.95
C ALA A 24 -33.10 -0.01 1.30
N GLY A 25 -32.52 -0.78 0.41
CA GLY A 25 -31.10 -1.16 0.47
C GLY A 25 -30.29 0.12 0.36
N CYS A 26 -29.70 0.58 1.47
CA CYS A 26 -28.66 1.59 1.44
C CYS A 26 -27.45 0.99 0.69
N ALA A 27 -27.41 1.22 -0.63
CA ALA A 27 -26.20 1.05 -1.40
C ALA A 27 -25.21 2.13 -0.93
N THR A 28 -24.37 1.81 0.06
CA THR A 28 -23.25 2.65 0.45
C THR A 28 -22.29 2.71 -0.75
N ARG A 29 -22.35 3.83 -1.49
CA ARG A 29 -21.32 4.16 -2.47
C ARG A 29 -19.99 4.23 -1.72
N PRO A 30 -18.94 3.53 -2.17
CA PRO A 30 -17.61 3.69 -1.58
C PRO A 30 -17.19 5.15 -1.75
N ASP A 31 -16.97 5.82 -0.62
CA ASP A 31 -16.51 7.21 -0.56
C ASP A 31 -15.09 7.27 -1.19
N PRO A 32 -14.85 8.09 -2.22
CA PRO A 32 -13.51 8.25 -2.81
C PRO A 32 -12.46 8.72 -1.79
N GLY A 33 -12.85 9.36 -0.69
CA GLY A 33 -11.98 9.72 0.43
C GLY A 33 -11.42 8.53 1.21
N SER A 34 -12.13 7.39 1.23
CA SER A 34 -11.70 6.18 1.93
C SER A 34 -10.44 5.54 1.34
N ARG A 35 -10.24 5.61 0.02
CA ARG A 35 -9.03 5.07 -0.63
C ARG A 35 -7.78 5.90 -0.33
N SER A 36 -7.91 7.23 -0.26
CA SER A 36 -6.79 8.12 0.06
C SER A 36 -6.30 7.94 1.49
N SER A 37 -7.21 7.81 2.46
CA SER A 37 -6.85 7.59 3.87
C SER A 37 -6.19 6.22 4.11
N ASN A 38 -6.62 5.18 3.40
CA ASN A 38 -6.05 3.84 3.54
C ASN A 38 -4.65 3.76 2.92
N SER A 39 -4.44 4.36 1.76
CA SER A 39 -3.12 4.45 1.12
C SER A 39 -2.11 5.22 1.98
N SER A 40 -2.52 6.31 2.62
CA SER A 40 -1.67 7.10 3.52
C SER A 40 -1.29 6.31 4.79
N ARG A 41 -2.21 5.54 5.38
CA ARG A 41 -1.90 4.66 6.53
C ARG A 41 -0.90 3.59 6.14
N THR A 42 -1.13 2.89 5.05
CA THR A 42 -0.21 1.87 4.53
C THR A 42 1.20 2.44 4.28
N GLY A 43 1.29 3.65 3.71
CA GLY A 43 2.57 4.32 3.52
C GLY A 43 3.28 4.65 4.83
N SER A 44 2.53 5.09 5.85
CA SER A 44 3.07 5.33 7.20
C SER A 44 3.56 4.04 7.87
N ASP A 45 2.83 2.95 7.72
CA ASP A 45 3.23 1.64 8.26
C ASP A 45 4.52 1.14 7.61
N ILE A 46 4.66 1.31 6.29
CA ILE A 46 5.90 1.01 5.55
C ILE A 46 7.07 1.82 6.09
N ALA A 47 6.90 3.13 6.26
CA ALA A 47 7.95 4.01 6.74
C ALA A 47 8.35 3.69 8.19
N LEU A 48 7.40 3.45 9.08
CA LEU A 48 7.64 3.07 10.48
C LEU A 48 8.37 1.73 10.56
N PHE A 49 7.95 0.74 9.77
CA PHE A 49 8.63 -0.55 9.75
C PHE A 49 10.06 -0.43 9.18
N ALA A 50 10.28 0.41 8.16
CA ALA A 50 11.63 0.69 7.65
C ALA A 50 12.52 1.30 8.74
N LEU A 51 11.99 2.24 9.53
CA LEU A 51 12.71 2.85 10.66
C LEU A 51 13.07 1.84 11.75
N SER A 52 12.27 0.81 11.98
CA SER A 52 12.57 -0.24 12.95
C SER A 52 13.74 -1.14 12.56
N LEU A 53 14.19 -1.08 11.31
CA LEU A 53 15.32 -1.85 10.77
C LEU A 53 16.63 -1.06 10.68
N LEU A 54 16.67 0.14 11.29
CA LEU A 54 17.92 0.91 11.36
C LEU A 54 19.03 0.10 12.03
N ASP A 55 20.25 0.39 11.66
CA ASP A 55 21.47 -0.27 12.13
C ASP A 55 21.63 -1.76 11.71
N MET A 56 20.66 -2.32 10.98
CA MET A 56 20.83 -3.65 10.40
C MET A 56 21.99 -3.66 9.37
N PRO A 57 22.79 -4.75 9.31
CA PRO A 57 23.94 -4.80 8.44
C PRO A 57 23.56 -4.78 6.97
N TYR A 58 24.38 -4.09 6.17
CA TYR A 58 24.34 -4.23 4.71
C TYR A 58 25.02 -5.52 4.28
N VAL A 59 24.32 -6.32 3.48
CA VAL A 59 24.88 -7.51 2.82
C VAL A 59 24.41 -7.52 1.37
N SER A 60 25.33 -7.66 0.43
CA SER A 60 24.98 -7.75 -0.99
C SER A 60 24.09 -8.97 -1.24
N GLY A 61 22.92 -8.77 -1.85
CA GLY A 61 21.89 -9.80 -2.04
C GLY A 61 21.11 -10.17 -0.78
N GLY A 62 21.38 -9.53 0.36
CA GLY A 62 20.66 -9.74 1.63
C GLY A 62 19.20 -9.27 1.55
N ARG A 63 18.29 -10.08 2.12
CA ARG A 63 16.85 -9.86 2.00
C ARG A 63 16.06 -10.03 3.31
N GLY A 64 16.75 -10.09 4.43
CA GLY A 64 16.08 -10.30 5.71
C GLY A 64 16.97 -10.05 6.92
N PRO A 65 16.36 -9.92 8.13
CA PRO A 65 17.10 -9.61 9.35
C PRO A 65 18.23 -10.61 9.68
N ALA A 66 18.03 -11.89 9.38
CA ALA A 66 19.03 -12.92 9.65
C ALA A 66 20.26 -12.85 8.72
N THR A 67 20.12 -12.28 7.52
CA THR A 67 21.16 -12.24 6.49
C THR A 67 21.68 -10.84 6.22
N GLY A 68 21.06 -9.81 6.79
CA GLY A 68 21.28 -8.41 6.41
C GLY A 68 20.51 -8.03 5.15
N PHE A 69 20.70 -6.80 4.69
CA PHE A 69 19.94 -6.21 3.59
C PHE A 69 20.87 -5.57 2.53
N ASP A 70 20.55 -5.76 1.25
CA ASP A 70 20.87 -4.77 0.23
C ASP A 70 19.72 -3.75 0.07
N CYS A 71 19.89 -2.73 -0.78
CA CYS A 71 18.88 -1.68 -0.94
C CYS A 71 17.53 -2.22 -1.41
N SER A 72 17.53 -3.13 -2.38
CA SER A 72 16.31 -3.73 -2.92
C SER A 72 15.73 -4.82 -2.00
N GLY A 73 16.57 -5.51 -1.27
CA GLY A 73 16.17 -6.49 -0.26
C GLY A 73 15.44 -5.85 0.91
N LEU A 74 15.95 -4.73 1.40
CA LEU A 74 15.26 -3.91 2.43
C LEU A 74 13.88 -3.49 1.96
N VAL A 75 13.78 -2.89 0.78
CA VAL A 75 12.49 -2.43 0.22
C VAL A 75 11.51 -3.58 0.03
N SER A 76 11.96 -4.72 -0.52
CA SER A 76 11.13 -5.93 -0.65
C SER A 76 10.60 -6.43 0.68
N HIS A 77 11.48 -6.53 1.68
CA HIS A 77 11.14 -7.02 3.02
C HIS A 77 10.14 -6.09 3.70
N VAL A 78 10.41 -4.79 3.71
CA VAL A 78 9.55 -3.80 4.35
C VAL A 78 8.15 -3.78 3.73
N ASN A 79 8.04 -3.73 2.41
CA ASN A 79 6.73 -3.70 1.74
C ASN A 79 5.94 -5.00 1.96
N LEU A 80 6.61 -6.14 2.01
CA LEU A 80 5.96 -7.41 2.29
C LEU A 80 5.42 -7.47 3.72
N GLN A 81 6.24 -7.09 4.71
CA GLN A 81 5.88 -7.20 6.13
C GLN A 81 4.85 -6.15 6.57
N ALA A 82 5.01 -4.90 6.12
CA ALA A 82 4.14 -3.81 6.54
C ALA A 82 2.83 -3.70 5.73
N ALA A 83 2.84 -4.14 4.47
CA ALA A 83 1.72 -3.91 3.55
C ALA A 83 1.26 -5.15 2.77
N GLY A 84 1.89 -6.31 2.96
CA GLY A 84 1.61 -7.52 2.18
C GLY A 84 1.99 -7.39 0.69
N MET A 85 2.70 -6.33 0.30
CA MET A 85 3.06 -6.05 -1.09
C MET A 85 4.36 -6.73 -1.49
N GLN A 86 4.30 -7.60 -2.47
CA GLN A 86 5.44 -8.37 -2.93
C GLN A 86 6.19 -7.66 -4.06
N LEU A 87 7.28 -6.95 -3.72
CA LEU A 87 8.20 -6.32 -4.67
C LEU A 87 9.36 -7.26 -4.98
N ARG A 88 9.57 -7.57 -6.26
CA ARG A 88 10.60 -8.52 -6.70
C ARG A 88 11.68 -7.85 -7.55
N GLY A 89 12.87 -8.44 -7.55
CA GLY A 89 14.00 -8.03 -8.36
C GLY A 89 14.88 -6.97 -7.69
N ASN A 90 15.64 -6.26 -8.50
CA ASN A 90 16.53 -5.17 -8.08
C ASN A 90 15.83 -3.80 -8.14
N ALA A 91 16.52 -2.74 -7.75
CA ALA A 91 15.99 -1.38 -7.75
C ALA A 91 15.42 -0.96 -9.11
N ALA A 92 16.11 -1.25 -10.22
CA ALA A 92 15.62 -0.93 -11.57
C ALA A 92 14.32 -1.68 -11.94
N SER A 93 14.17 -2.93 -11.47
CA SER A 93 12.91 -3.70 -11.67
C SER A 93 11.76 -3.08 -10.88
N MET A 94 12.02 -2.66 -9.64
CA MET A 94 11.02 -1.96 -8.80
C MET A 94 10.62 -0.63 -9.42
N ALA A 95 11.58 0.12 -9.98
CA ALA A 95 11.32 1.39 -10.65
C ALA A 95 10.38 1.22 -11.86
N ARG A 96 10.47 0.11 -12.59
CA ARG A 96 9.56 -0.19 -13.71
C ARG A 96 8.15 -0.60 -13.25
N ALA A 97 8.04 -1.24 -12.09
CA ALA A 97 6.77 -1.74 -11.57
C ALA A 97 5.95 -0.70 -10.81
N ALA A 98 6.55 0.42 -10.41
CA ALA A 98 5.93 1.45 -9.61
C ALA A 98 5.58 2.71 -10.43
N ARG A 99 4.54 3.44 -10.01
CA ARG A 99 4.06 4.66 -10.69
C ARG A 99 4.88 5.89 -10.27
N PRO A 100 5.28 6.76 -11.20
CA PRO A 100 5.96 8.02 -10.89
C PRO A 100 5.15 8.91 -9.93
N VAL A 101 5.85 9.61 -9.05
CA VAL A 101 5.32 10.60 -8.11
C VAL A 101 6.18 11.87 -8.19
N ASP A 102 5.52 13.02 -8.28
CA ASP A 102 6.20 14.31 -8.20
C ASP A 102 6.71 14.58 -6.78
N LEU A 103 7.85 15.27 -6.66
CA LEU A 103 8.44 15.60 -5.36
C LEU A 103 7.48 16.38 -4.43
N ALA A 104 6.62 17.24 -5.00
CA ALA A 104 5.61 17.97 -4.24
C ALA A 104 4.51 17.08 -3.64
N ASN A 105 4.36 15.85 -4.15
CA ASN A 105 3.33 14.88 -3.76
C ASN A 105 3.90 13.67 -3.03
N LEU A 106 5.15 13.76 -2.53
CA LEU A 106 5.78 12.69 -1.76
C LEU A 106 4.99 12.36 -0.50
N GLN A 107 4.82 11.08 -0.27
CA GLN A 107 4.19 10.52 0.93
C GLN A 107 5.08 9.44 1.55
N SER A 108 4.97 9.25 2.85
CA SER A 108 5.63 8.14 3.54
C SER A 108 5.39 6.83 2.80
N GLY A 109 6.42 5.99 2.67
CA GLY A 109 6.38 4.73 1.94
C GLY A 109 6.68 4.83 0.45
N ASP A 110 6.76 6.03 -0.15
CA ASP A 110 7.20 6.20 -1.53
C ASP A 110 8.66 5.74 -1.70
N LEU A 111 8.98 5.20 -2.86
CA LEU A 111 10.31 4.73 -3.20
C LEU A 111 11.10 5.84 -3.90
N LEU A 112 12.30 6.11 -3.41
CA LEU A 112 13.24 7.06 -4.00
C LEU A 112 14.34 6.30 -4.73
N PHE A 113 14.59 6.65 -5.97
CA PHE A 113 15.57 6.00 -6.83
C PHE A 113 16.73 6.90 -7.16
N PHE A 114 17.92 6.30 -7.21
CA PHE A 114 19.18 7.03 -7.39
C PHE A 114 20.13 6.26 -8.32
N ASN A 115 21.01 7.02 -8.97
CA ASN A 115 22.17 6.50 -9.68
C ASN A 115 23.43 6.57 -8.79
N THR A 116 23.71 5.52 -8.04
CA THR A 116 24.89 5.48 -7.15
C THR A 116 26.04 4.61 -7.69
N LEU A 117 25.78 3.80 -8.73
CA LEU A 117 26.75 2.86 -9.29
C LEU A 117 27.08 3.14 -10.77
N GLY A 118 26.71 4.32 -11.29
CA GLY A 118 26.98 4.70 -12.68
C GLY A 118 25.95 4.21 -13.70
N TYR A 119 24.86 3.59 -13.27
CA TYR A 119 23.71 3.23 -14.11
C TYR A 119 22.40 3.58 -13.42
N SER A 120 21.36 3.84 -14.25
CA SER A 120 20.07 4.32 -13.76
C SER A 120 19.38 3.35 -12.83
N PHE A 121 18.73 3.90 -11.80
CA PHE A 121 18.00 3.16 -10.77
C PHE A 121 18.84 2.06 -10.11
N SER A 122 20.13 2.34 -9.88
CA SER A 122 21.05 1.40 -9.24
C SER A 122 20.86 1.31 -7.73
N HIS A 123 20.12 2.26 -7.13
CA HIS A 123 19.85 2.29 -5.71
C HIS A 123 18.43 2.74 -5.40
N VAL A 124 17.88 2.28 -4.28
CA VAL A 124 16.52 2.58 -3.85
C VAL A 124 16.46 2.75 -2.33
N GLY A 125 15.61 3.70 -1.88
CA GLY A 125 15.26 3.91 -0.49
C GLY A 125 13.77 4.14 -0.32
N ILE A 126 13.31 4.15 0.92
CA ILE A 126 11.91 4.35 1.33
C ILE A 126 11.81 5.75 1.95
N TYR A 127 10.99 6.61 1.37
CA TYR A 127 10.72 7.94 1.91
C TYR A 127 9.96 7.85 3.24
N VAL A 128 10.40 8.64 4.23
CA VAL A 128 9.75 8.70 5.56
C VAL A 128 8.95 9.99 5.69
N SER A 129 9.63 11.10 5.84
CA SER A 129 9.07 12.45 5.94
C SER A 129 10.19 13.50 5.89
N ASP A 130 9.85 14.76 5.74
CA ASP A 130 10.76 15.90 5.90
C ASP A 130 12.07 15.78 5.11
N GLY A 131 11.97 15.24 3.89
CA GLY A 131 13.12 15.01 3.02
C GLY A 131 14.04 13.87 3.47
N ARG A 132 13.63 13.02 4.42
CA ARG A 132 14.40 11.87 4.89
C ARG A 132 13.91 10.57 4.28
N PHE A 133 14.82 9.65 4.09
CA PHE A 133 14.52 8.30 3.61
C PHE A 133 15.41 7.25 4.30
N VAL A 134 14.90 6.03 4.41
CA VAL A 134 15.61 4.85 4.93
C VAL A 134 16.11 4.01 3.77
N HIS A 135 17.34 3.54 3.84
CA HIS A 135 17.92 2.65 2.84
C HIS A 135 19.05 1.79 3.43
N ALA A 136 19.32 0.64 2.82
CA ALA A 136 20.56 -0.11 3.07
C ALA A 136 21.67 0.52 2.23
N SER A 137 22.54 1.31 2.86
CA SER A 137 23.47 2.22 2.20
C SER A 137 24.70 1.52 1.64
N ASN A 138 25.52 0.98 2.51
CA ASN A 138 26.77 0.29 2.17
C ASN A 138 27.26 -0.57 3.35
N PRO A 139 28.29 -1.44 3.15
CA PRO A 139 28.79 -2.34 4.20
C PRO A 139 29.32 -1.67 5.48
N ARG A 140 29.69 -0.39 5.43
CA ARG A 140 30.19 0.32 6.62
C ARG A 140 29.09 0.86 7.49
N THR A 141 27.95 1.22 6.90
CA THR A 141 26.90 1.99 7.57
C THR A 141 25.58 1.24 7.69
N GLY A 142 25.40 0.15 6.96
CA GLY A 142 24.19 -0.66 7.04
C GLY A 142 22.92 0.09 6.61
N VAL A 143 21.83 -0.24 7.25
CA VAL A 143 20.53 0.43 7.10
C VAL A 143 20.54 1.72 7.91
N ARG A 144 20.25 2.83 7.25
CA ARG A 144 20.28 4.16 7.88
C ARG A 144 19.29 5.13 7.26
N THR A 145 19.10 6.28 7.88
CA THR A 145 18.43 7.42 7.29
C THR A 145 19.44 8.37 6.66
N ASP A 146 19.09 8.88 5.49
CA ASP A 146 19.78 10.01 4.86
C ASP A 146 18.76 11.07 4.38
N ARG A 147 19.28 12.24 3.96
CA ARG A 147 18.47 13.33 3.43
C ARG A 147 18.52 13.35 1.91
N LEU A 148 17.35 13.55 1.29
CA LEU A 148 17.22 13.66 -0.17
C LEU A 148 17.95 14.92 -0.70
N ASP A 149 17.92 16.00 0.06
CA ASP A 149 18.57 17.28 -0.27
C ASP A 149 20.08 17.32 0.03
N SER A 150 20.66 16.26 0.58
CA SER A 150 22.12 16.19 0.75
C SER A 150 22.82 16.25 -0.60
N LYS A 151 23.98 16.90 -0.68
CA LYS A 151 24.75 17.08 -1.92
C LYS A 151 24.96 15.76 -2.69
N TYR A 152 25.18 14.66 -1.95
CA TYR A 152 25.42 13.34 -2.57
C TYR A 152 24.15 12.76 -3.22
N TYR A 153 23.04 12.75 -2.51
CA TYR A 153 21.78 12.15 -3.00
C TYR A 153 21.03 13.05 -3.96
N ALA A 154 21.03 14.36 -3.73
CA ALA A 154 20.40 15.31 -4.66
C ALA A 154 21.02 15.24 -6.06
N ALA A 155 22.36 15.10 -6.15
CA ALA A 155 23.04 14.98 -7.44
C ALA A 155 22.82 13.61 -8.15
N ARG A 156 22.26 12.61 -7.46
CA ARG A 156 22.05 11.23 -7.95
C ARG A 156 20.60 10.82 -8.04
N PHE A 157 19.70 11.69 -7.62
CA PHE A 157 18.27 11.42 -7.62
C PHE A 157 17.72 11.30 -9.04
N GLU A 158 16.98 10.23 -9.31
CA GLU A 158 16.41 9.94 -10.64
C GLU A 158 14.87 9.90 -10.63
N GLY A 159 14.26 9.92 -9.46
CA GLY A 159 12.81 9.99 -9.36
C GLY A 159 12.25 9.32 -8.11
N ALA A 160 11.00 9.67 -7.82
CA ALA A 160 10.19 9.04 -6.79
C ALA A 160 9.06 8.24 -7.43
N LYS A 161 8.71 7.13 -6.81
CA LYS A 161 7.63 6.26 -7.31
C LYS A 161 6.84 5.65 -6.17
N ARG A 162 5.55 5.44 -6.40
CA ARG A 162 4.63 4.81 -5.45
C ARG A 162 4.25 3.42 -5.92
N VAL A 163 4.36 2.45 -5.02
CA VAL A 163 3.81 1.12 -5.25
C VAL A 163 2.31 1.19 -5.10
N LEU A 164 1.58 0.65 -6.05
CA LEU A 164 0.11 0.56 -5.99
C LEU A 164 -0.28 -0.66 -5.17
N SER A 165 -1.15 -0.46 -4.22
CA SER A 165 -1.89 -1.51 -3.52
C SER A 165 -3.20 -1.82 -4.23
#